data_ebbcd41737572c2d224d73d8a082fa8a
#
_entry.id   ebbcd41737572c2d224d73d8a082fa8a
#
_cell.length_a   1.000
_cell.length_b   1.000
_cell.length_c   1.000
_cell.angle_alpha   90.00
_cell.angle_beta   90.00
_cell.angle_gamma   90.00
#
_symmetry.space_group_name_H-M   'P 1'
#
loop_
_entity.id
_entity.type
_entity.pdbx_description
1 polymer ?
#
loop_
_entity_poly.entity_id
_entity_poly.type
_entity_poly.pdbx_seq_one_letter_code
_entity_poly.pdbx_strand_id
1 'polypeptide(L)' 'MHVCYDKLWKLMKANKMKKQDLAKAAELSSYMMAQLGKDEYVSLEVIAKLCKVFHCDVGDIVEMVEEM' A
#
# COMPACT_ATOMS: atom_id res chain seq x y z
N MET A 1 12.02 -9.15 -11.12
CA MET A 1 10.65 -8.70 -10.79
C MET A 1 10.63 -7.99 -9.45
N HIS A 2 9.91 -6.90 -9.34
CA HIS A 2 9.79 -6.19 -8.07
C HIS A 2 8.34 -5.75 -7.84
N VAL A 3 8.01 -5.40 -6.61
CA VAL A 3 6.68 -4.94 -6.24
C VAL A 3 6.61 -3.43 -6.42
N CYS A 4 5.44 -2.94 -6.81
CA CYS A 4 5.18 -1.51 -6.98
C CYS A 4 3.85 -1.17 -6.30
N TYR A 5 3.83 -0.07 -5.56
CA TYR A 5 2.64 0.37 -4.83
C TYR A 5 2.05 1.67 -5.38
N ASP A 6 2.31 1.98 -6.65
CA ASP A 6 1.77 3.20 -7.27
C ASP A 6 0.25 3.24 -7.21
N LYS A 7 -0.40 2.10 -7.36
CA LYS A 7 -1.86 2.00 -7.28
C LYS A 7 -2.37 2.41 -5.90
N LEU A 8 -1.64 2.00 -4.86
CA LEU A 8 -1.98 2.37 -3.48
C LEU A 8 -1.92 3.88 -3.29
N TRP A 9 -0.85 4.51 -3.79
CA TRP A 9 -0.68 5.95 -3.65
C TRP A 9 -1.76 6.73 -4.41
N LYS A 10 -2.20 6.21 -5.56
CA LYS A 10 -3.31 6.82 -6.30
C LYS A 10 -4.61 6.74 -5.53
N LEU A 11 -4.90 5.59 -4.91
CA LEU A 11 -6.07 5.42 -4.07
C LEU A 11 -6.04 6.38 -2.88
N MET A 12 -4.87 6.49 -2.25
CA MET A 12 -4.67 7.39 -1.12
C MET A 12 -5.01 8.82 -1.51
N LYS A 13 -4.48 9.29 -2.62
CA LYS A 13 -4.73 10.65 -3.12
C LYS A 13 -6.19 10.85 -3.52
N ALA A 14 -6.79 9.85 -4.15
CA ALA A 14 -8.19 9.92 -4.56
C ALA A 14 -9.11 10.07 -3.36
N ASN A 15 -8.72 9.56 -2.20
CA ASN A 15 -9.46 9.67 -0.96
C ASN A 15 -8.99 10.84 -0.09
N LYS A 16 -8.15 11.70 -0.65
CA LYS A 16 -7.65 12.90 0.03
C LYS A 16 -6.94 12.58 1.36
N MET A 17 -6.24 11.46 1.39
CA MET A 17 -5.49 11.03 2.57
C MET A 17 -4.01 11.35 2.42
N LYS A 18 -3.37 11.65 3.55
CA LYS A 18 -1.92 11.73 3.63
C LYS A 18 -1.41 10.38 4.15
N LYS A 19 -0.09 10.17 4.06
CA LYS A 19 0.51 8.91 4.51
C LYS A 19 0.20 8.62 5.98
N GLN A 20 0.23 9.64 6.85
CA GLN A 20 -0.08 9.43 8.26
C GLN A 20 -1.55 9.07 8.47
N ASP A 21 -2.46 9.60 7.64
CA ASP A 21 -3.87 9.22 7.70
C ASP A 21 -4.06 7.76 7.33
N LEU A 22 -3.35 7.33 6.29
CA LEU A 22 -3.38 5.94 5.84
C LEU A 22 -2.83 5.00 6.91
N ALA A 23 -1.71 5.38 7.53
CA ALA A 23 -1.09 4.58 8.57
C ALA A 23 -2.05 4.36 9.74
N LYS A 24 -2.77 5.41 10.14
CA LYS A 24 -3.76 5.30 11.22
C LYS A 24 -4.95 4.42 10.80
N ALA A 25 -5.49 4.66 9.62
CA ALA A 25 -6.66 3.92 9.14
C ALA A 25 -6.38 2.42 8.99
N ALA A 26 -5.19 2.08 8.51
CA ALA A 26 -4.79 0.69 8.30
C ALA A 26 -4.07 0.09 9.51
N GLU A 27 -3.87 0.88 10.58
CA GLU A 27 -3.16 0.44 11.78
C GLU A 27 -1.75 -0.10 11.45
N LEU A 28 -1.03 0.66 10.64
CA LEU A 28 0.34 0.32 10.25
C LEU A 28 1.36 1.16 11.00
N SER A 29 2.50 0.55 11.32
CA SER A 29 3.60 1.25 11.97
C SER A 29 4.32 2.14 10.94
N SER A 30 5.13 3.07 11.45
CA SER A 30 5.96 3.92 10.59
C SER A 30 6.96 3.07 9.79
N TYR A 31 7.43 1.96 10.36
CA TYR A 31 8.33 1.05 9.67
C TYR A 31 7.64 0.42 8.44
N MET A 32 6.40 -0.04 8.63
CA MET A 32 5.62 -0.63 7.52
C MET A 32 5.34 0.40 6.44
N MET A 33 5.02 1.63 6.82
CA MET A 33 4.81 2.71 5.85
C MET A 33 6.08 3.02 5.07
N ALA A 34 7.23 2.98 5.74
CA ALA A 34 8.52 3.19 5.09
C ALA A 34 8.83 2.09 4.07
N GLN A 35 8.50 0.83 4.41
CA GLN A 35 8.67 -0.28 3.48
C GLN A 35 7.82 -0.08 2.22
N LEU A 36 6.59 0.35 2.38
CA LEU A 36 5.71 0.63 1.24
C LEU A 36 6.27 1.77 0.39
N GLY A 37 6.84 2.78 1.02
CA GLY A 37 7.43 3.92 0.31
C GLY A 37 8.67 3.56 -0.49
N LYS A 38 9.33 2.45 -0.16
CA LYS A 38 10.53 1.96 -0.84
C LYS A 38 10.23 0.81 -1.79
N ASP A 39 8.97 0.50 -2.03
CA ASP A 39 8.55 -0.64 -2.85
C ASP A 39 9.17 -1.96 -2.38
N GLU A 40 9.23 -2.14 -1.07
CA GLU A 40 9.71 -3.38 -0.46
C GLU A 40 8.57 -4.37 -0.29
N TYR A 41 8.89 -5.66 -0.24
CA TYR A 41 7.87 -6.68 0.01
C TYR A 41 7.34 -6.56 1.43
N VAL A 42 6.03 -6.64 1.55
CA VAL A 42 5.36 -6.65 2.85
C VAL A 42 4.48 -7.89 2.92
N SER A 43 4.04 -8.25 4.12
CA SER A 43 3.20 -9.43 4.29
C SER A 43 1.80 -9.21 3.70
N LEU A 44 1.14 -10.31 3.36
CA LEU A 44 -0.26 -10.23 2.91
C LEU A 44 -1.17 -9.67 4.00
N GLU A 45 -0.78 -9.81 5.27
CA GLU A 45 -1.54 -9.22 6.36
C GLU A 45 -1.56 -7.70 6.26
N VAL A 46 -0.42 -7.09 5.93
CA VAL A 46 -0.34 -5.64 5.71
C VAL A 46 -1.21 -5.26 4.52
N ILE A 47 -1.14 -6.03 3.43
CA ILE A 47 -1.96 -5.77 2.24
C ILE A 47 -3.45 -5.89 2.57
N ALA A 48 -3.83 -6.88 3.38
CA ALA A 48 -5.22 -7.06 3.79
C ALA A 48 -5.75 -5.84 4.55
N LYS A 49 -4.93 -5.27 5.42
CA LYS A 49 -5.30 -4.05 6.15
C LYS A 49 -5.54 -2.88 5.22
N LEU A 50 -4.71 -2.75 4.20
CA LEU A 50 -4.87 -1.69 3.19
C LEU A 50 -6.12 -1.91 2.35
N CYS A 51 -6.38 -3.15 1.94
CA CYS A 51 -7.58 -3.49 1.19
C CYS A 51 -8.84 -3.15 1.98
N LYS A 52 -8.82 -3.37 3.28
CA LYS A 52 -9.94 -3.06 4.15
C LYS A 52 -10.24 -1.55 4.17
N VAL A 53 -9.21 -0.73 4.19
CA VAL A 53 -9.36 0.73 4.20
C VAL A 53 -10.08 1.22 2.94
N PHE A 54 -9.70 0.68 1.79
CA PHE A 54 -10.23 1.14 0.50
C PHE A 54 -11.33 0.25 -0.08
N HIS A 55 -11.73 -0.80 0.64
CA HIS A 55 -12.74 -1.77 0.19
C HIS A 55 -12.42 -2.31 -1.21
N CYS A 56 -11.19 -2.77 -1.38
CA CYS A 56 -10.68 -3.24 -2.67
C CYS A 56 -9.93 -4.55 -2.51
N ASP A 57 -9.41 -5.08 -3.62
CA ASP A 57 -8.67 -6.32 -3.65
C ASP A 57 -7.18 -6.07 -3.79
N VAL A 58 -6.38 -7.12 -3.64
CA VAL A 58 -4.92 -7.03 -3.66
C VAL A 58 -4.41 -6.41 -4.97
N GLY A 59 -5.01 -6.75 -6.09
CA GLY A 59 -4.62 -6.20 -7.39
C GLY A 59 -4.85 -4.71 -7.54
N ASP A 60 -5.65 -4.11 -6.67
CA ASP A 60 -5.88 -2.67 -6.66
C ASP A 60 -4.82 -1.92 -5.85
N ILE A 61 -4.05 -2.64 -5.04
CA ILE A 61 -3.02 -2.09 -4.16
C ILE A 61 -1.61 -2.34 -4.72
N VAL A 62 -1.38 -3.56 -5.20
CA VAL A 62 -0.06 -4.08 -5.54
C VAL A 62 0.04 -4.41 -7.02
N GLU A 63 1.18 -4.10 -7.59
CA GLU A 63 1.51 -4.50 -8.96
C GLU A 63 2.90 -5.13 -8.95
N MET A 64 3.04 -6.25 -9.66
CA MET A 64 4.36 -6.85 -9.86
C MET A 64 4.90 -6.36 -11.19
N VAL A 65 6.09 -5.78 -11.16
CA VAL A 65 6.72 -5.21 -12.35
C VAL A 65 7.91 -6.08 -12.72
N GLU A 66 7.95 -6.52 -13.98
CA GLU A 66 9.04 -7.33 -14.48
C GLU A 66 10.18 -6.43 -14.94
N GLU A 67 11.37 -6.71 -14.45
CA GLU A 67 12.56 -5.97 -14.84
C GLU A 67 13.16 -6.59 -16.10
N MET A 68 13.66 -5.72 -16.95
CA MET A 68 14.36 -6.16 -18.15
C MET A 68 15.85 -5.92 -18.04
#